data_a1f1d4946434e71012a75ff4be934d87
#
_entry.id   a1f1d4946434e71012a75ff4be934d87
#
_cell.length_a   1.000
_cell.length_b   1.000
_cell.length_c   1.000
_cell.angle_alpha   90.00
_cell.angle_beta   90.00
_cell.angle_gamma   90.00
#
_symmetry.space_group_name_H-M   'P 1'
#
loop_
_entity.id
_entity.type
_entity.pdbx_description
1 polymer ?
#
loop_
_entity_poly.entity_id
_entity_poly.type
_entity_poly.pdbx_seq_one_letter_code
_entity_poly.pdbx_strand_id
1 'polypeptide(L)'
;MSSGKILTLDPNEVGQVGMYKLLIGGVLPRPIAFVSTISSEGVTNLAPFSFFNAVSSNPPCLSVSITRKNDGSKKDTLRNIEATHQFVVNSSPAWLAEKLNACSAEFPHGVSEFEKVGLTPAESARVRPPRVAECPLAFECELYETVEIGDGSQGSSTLVIGKIVAVQVDESAIRDGKLLIDQLEPLSRLGGLSYGLTREIFDLPRPSANSPSR
;
A
#
# COMPACT_ATOMS: atom_id res chain seq x y z
N MET A 1 23.96 -28.31 3.24
CA MET A 1 22.62 -27.74 3.50
C MET A 1 21.86 -28.73 4.35
N SER A 2 21.43 -28.37 5.56
CA SER A 2 20.66 -29.27 6.44
C SER A 2 19.32 -29.56 5.77
N SER A 3 18.99 -30.84 5.54
CA SER A 3 17.65 -31.28 5.13
C SER A 3 16.71 -31.17 6.34
N GLY A 4 16.28 -29.95 6.64
CA GLY A 4 15.27 -29.72 7.68
C GLY A 4 13.99 -30.50 7.36
N LYS A 5 13.34 -31.01 8.38
CA LYS A 5 12.03 -31.67 8.25
C LYS A 5 11.03 -30.64 7.72
N ILE A 6 10.38 -30.96 6.60
CA ILE A 6 9.30 -30.12 6.05
C ILE A 6 8.05 -30.35 6.87
N LEU A 7 7.40 -29.27 7.29
CA LEU A 7 6.09 -29.28 7.91
C LEU A 7 5.02 -28.90 6.90
N THR A 8 3.95 -29.67 6.83
CA THR A 8 2.75 -29.32 6.08
C THR A 8 1.73 -28.79 7.06
N LEU A 9 1.21 -27.60 6.83
CA LEU A 9 0.25 -26.93 7.70
C LEU A 9 -1.10 -26.81 6.97
N ASP A 10 -2.18 -27.25 7.60
CA ASP A 10 -3.53 -27.02 7.11
C ASP A 10 -4.02 -25.65 7.58
N PRO A 11 -4.47 -24.75 6.66
CA PRO A 11 -4.98 -23.43 7.02
C PRO A 11 -6.13 -23.47 8.04
N ASN A 12 -6.99 -24.51 8.00
CA ASN A 12 -8.10 -24.66 8.95
C ASN A 12 -7.61 -24.97 10.38
N GLU A 13 -6.53 -25.75 10.50
CA GLU A 13 -5.93 -26.10 11.79
C GLU A 13 -5.10 -24.94 12.34
N VAL A 14 -4.37 -24.23 11.47
CA VAL A 14 -3.58 -23.04 11.82
C VAL A 14 -4.47 -21.89 12.29
N GLY A 15 -5.65 -21.79 11.72
CA GLY A 15 -6.64 -20.76 12.02
C GLY A 15 -6.24 -19.36 11.52
N GLN A 16 -7.18 -18.42 11.58
CA GLN A 16 -7.04 -17.07 11.02
C GLN A 16 -5.80 -16.31 11.52
N VAL A 17 -5.59 -16.30 12.84
CA VAL A 17 -4.46 -15.56 13.45
C VAL A 17 -3.11 -16.15 13.04
N GLY A 18 -3.03 -17.49 13.00
CA GLY A 18 -1.82 -18.18 12.57
C GLY A 18 -1.53 -17.96 11.10
N MET A 19 -2.56 -18.06 10.23
CA MET A 19 -2.45 -17.77 8.81
C MET A 19 -2.04 -16.33 8.54
N TYR A 20 -2.61 -15.36 9.27
CA TYR A 20 -2.17 -13.96 9.16
C TYR A 20 -0.66 -13.81 9.44
N LYS A 21 -0.15 -14.46 10.51
CA LYS A 21 1.29 -14.42 10.83
C LYS A 21 2.15 -15.06 9.73
N LEU A 22 1.69 -16.18 9.15
CA LEU A 22 2.40 -16.83 8.04
C LEU A 22 2.41 -15.96 6.79
N LEU A 23 1.28 -15.32 6.46
CA LEU A 23 1.19 -14.41 5.31
C LEU A 23 2.13 -13.21 5.46
N ILE A 24 2.08 -12.51 6.60
CA ILE A 24 2.93 -11.33 6.81
C ILE A 24 4.41 -11.67 7.02
N GLY A 25 4.72 -12.91 7.40
CA GLY A 25 6.09 -13.41 7.54
C GLY A 25 6.66 -14.07 6.30
N GLY A 26 5.81 -14.57 5.40
CA GLY A 26 6.22 -15.28 4.17
C GLY A 26 6.20 -14.41 2.92
N VAL A 27 5.30 -13.42 2.86
CA VAL A 27 5.24 -12.47 1.74
C VAL A 27 6.06 -11.23 2.12
N LEU A 28 7.32 -11.21 1.69
CA LEU A 28 8.33 -10.19 2.07
C LEU A 28 9.25 -9.83 0.90
N PRO A 29 9.75 -8.57 0.87
CA PRO A 29 9.23 -7.39 1.56
C PRO A 29 7.91 -6.94 0.93
N ARG A 30 6.99 -6.37 1.71
CA ARG A 30 5.75 -5.82 1.16
C ARG A 30 5.91 -4.32 0.94
N PRO A 31 5.59 -3.78 -0.26
CA PRO A 31 5.47 -2.35 -0.44
C PRO A 31 4.31 -1.79 0.40
N ILE A 32 4.37 -0.52 0.73
CA ILE A 32 3.35 0.15 1.52
C ILE A 32 2.66 1.21 0.66
N ALA A 33 1.35 1.06 0.46
CA ALA A 33 0.50 2.11 -0.07
C ALA A 33 0.12 3.05 1.07
N PHE A 34 0.55 4.30 1.04
CA PHE A 34 0.12 5.34 1.95
C PHE A 34 -1.07 6.06 1.31
N VAL A 35 -2.27 5.57 1.64
CA VAL A 35 -3.50 5.92 0.91
C VAL A 35 -4.18 7.11 1.55
N SER A 36 -4.35 8.19 0.79
CA SER A 36 -5.20 9.32 1.16
C SER A 36 -6.53 9.27 0.43
N THR A 37 -7.58 9.60 1.16
CA THR A 37 -8.96 9.67 0.68
C THR A 37 -9.64 10.91 1.25
N ILE A 38 -10.84 11.21 0.75
CA ILE A 38 -11.71 12.28 1.28
C ILE A 38 -13.13 11.77 1.39
N SER A 39 -13.82 12.11 2.47
CA SER A 39 -15.24 11.79 2.62
C SER A 39 -16.12 12.65 1.73
N SER A 40 -17.42 12.31 1.64
CA SER A 40 -18.43 13.16 0.98
C SER A 40 -18.54 14.55 1.62
N GLU A 41 -18.29 14.64 2.92
CA GLU A 41 -18.31 15.88 3.71
C GLU A 41 -17.00 16.69 3.61
N GLY A 42 -15.98 16.16 2.92
CA GLY A 42 -14.70 16.84 2.74
C GLY A 42 -13.66 16.56 3.82
N VAL A 43 -13.89 15.58 4.70
CA VAL A 43 -12.89 15.18 5.70
C VAL A 43 -11.86 14.28 5.07
N THR A 44 -10.57 14.63 5.19
CA THR A 44 -9.46 13.84 4.68
C THR A 44 -9.13 12.68 5.61
N ASN A 45 -8.67 11.56 5.03
CA ASN A 45 -8.20 10.38 5.76
C ASN A 45 -6.90 9.89 5.13
N LEU A 46 -5.98 9.36 5.94
CA LEU A 46 -4.67 8.89 5.51
C LEU A 46 -4.28 7.63 6.28
N ALA A 47 -4.09 6.51 5.58
CA ALA A 47 -3.77 5.23 6.22
C ALA A 47 -2.78 4.40 5.40
N PRO A 48 -1.84 3.65 6.05
CA PRO A 48 -0.91 2.76 5.38
C PRO A 48 -1.49 1.36 5.20
N PHE A 49 -1.26 0.76 4.02
CA PHE A 49 -1.66 -0.60 3.68
C PHE A 49 -0.48 -1.34 3.04
N SER A 50 -0.18 -2.56 3.51
CA SER A 50 0.93 -3.36 2.99
C SER A 50 0.51 -4.60 2.19
N PHE A 51 -0.78 -4.86 2.04
CA PHE A 51 -1.29 -5.78 1.03
C PHE A 51 -1.56 -4.99 -0.24
N PHE A 52 -0.48 -4.63 -0.95
CA PHE A 52 -0.46 -3.64 -2.03
C PHE A 52 0.46 -4.10 -3.15
N ASN A 53 0.07 -3.86 -4.40
CA ASN A 53 0.91 -4.09 -5.57
C ASN A 53 0.45 -3.31 -6.82
N ALA A 54 1.34 -3.21 -7.84
CA ALA A 54 0.96 -2.89 -9.21
C ALA A 54 0.38 -4.14 -9.89
N VAL A 55 -0.71 -3.99 -10.65
CA VAL A 55 -1.40 -5.15 -11.28
C VAL A 55 -1.49 -5.09 -12.79
N SER A 56 -1.46 -3.92 -13.40
CA SER A 56 -1.54 -3.75 -14.85
C SER A 56 -0.84 -2.48 -15.31
N SER A 57 -0.28 -2.51 -16.51
CA SER A 57 0.25 -1.32 -17.21
C SER A 57 -0.69 -0.79 -18.30
N ASN A 58 -1.71 -1.57 -18.70
CA ASN A 58 -2.71 -1.14 -19.69
C ASN A 58 -4.08 -1.79 -19.41
N PRO A 59 -5.04 -1.05 -18.80
CA PRO A 59 -4.85 0.26 -18.19
C PRO A 59 -3.89 0.19 -17.00
N PRO A 60 -3.20 1.29 -16.65
CA PRO A 60 -2.31 1.30 -15.50
C PRO A 60 -3.11 1.22 -14.19
N CYS A 61 -2.91 0.16 -13.41
CA CYS A 61 -3.67 -0.10 -12.20
C CYS A 61 -2.80 -0.54 -11.03
N LEU A 62 -3.23 -0.14 -9.84
CA LEU A 62 -2.72 -0.58 -8.54
C LEU A 62 -3.80 -1.39 -7.80
N SER A 63 -3.40 -2.28 -6.91
CA SER A 63 -4.33 -2.97 -6.01
C SER A 63 -3.96 -2.75 -4.55
N VAL A 64 -4.97 -2.48 -3.72
CA VAL A 64 -4.84 -2.37 -2.26
C VAL A 64 -5.90 -3.25 -1.61
N SER A 65 -5.48 -4.21 -0.78
CA SER A 65 -6.43 -5.00 0.00
C SER A 65 -6.66 -4.35 1.36
N ILE A 66 -7.91 -3.97 1.63
CA ILE A 66 -8.32 -3.26 2.84
C ILE A 66 -9.10 -4.21 3.73
N THR A 67 -8.49 -4.64 4.84
CA THR A 67 -9.12 -5.53 5.81
C THR A 67 -10.19 -4.80 6.62
N ARG A 68 -11.20 -5.53 7.09
CA ARG A 68 -12.20 -5.04 8.04
C ARG A 68 -11.57 -4.65 9.39
N LYS A 69 -12.21 -3.74 10.12
CA LYS A 69 -11.88 -3.45 11.52
C LYS A 69 -12.18 -4.67 12.40
N ASN A 70 -11.73 -4.64 13.66
CA ASN A 70 -11.96 -5.74 14.60
C ASN A 70 -13.44 -6.03 14.88
N ASP A 71 -14.29 -5.03 14.74
CA ASP A 71 -15.75 -5.14 14.86
C ASP A 71 -16.46 -5.54 13.55
N GLY A 72 -15.71 -5.88 12.49
CA GLY A 72 -16.22 -6.21 11.16
C GLY A 72 -16.58 -5.01 10.29
N SER A 73 -16.54 -3.79 10.82
CA SER A 73 -16.87 -2.59 10.05
C SER A 73 -15.82 -2.24 9.01
N LYS A 74 -16.23 -1.50 7.97
CA LYS A 74 -15.34 -0.95 6.96
C LYS A 74 -14.46 0.15 7.55
N LYS A 75 -13.18 0.17 7.18
CA LYS A 75 -12.28 1.30 7.45
C LYS A 75 -12.72 2.53 6.68
N ASP A 76 -12.41 3.72 7.20
CA ASP A 76 -12.81 4.99 6.57
C ASP A 76 -12.23 5.15 5.16
N THR A 77 -11.00 4.66 4.93
CA THR A 77 -10.40 4.59 3.59
C THR A 77 -11.32 3.86 2.60
N LEU A 78 -11.84 2.69 2.95
CA LEU A 78 -12.73 1.92 2.07
C LEU A 78 -14.06 2.63 1.86
N ARG A 79 -14.68 3.16 2.93
CA ARG A 79 -15.94 3.94 2.85
C ARG A 79 -15.80 5.12 1.91
N ASN A 80 -14.70 5.86 2.05
CA ASN A 80 -14.43 7.03 1.23
C ASN A 80 -14.22 6.66 -0.25
N ILE A 81 -13.46 5.58 -0.54
CA ILE A 81 -13.25 5.09 -1.90
C ILE A 81 -14.58 4.67 -2.54
N GLU A 82 -15.41 3.93 -1.82
CA GLU A 82 -16.74 3.50 -2.32
C GLU A 82 -17.68 4.68 -2.57
N ALA A 83 -17.61 5.73 -1.73
CA ALA A 83 -18.49 6.90 -1.85
C ALA A 83 -18.02 7.89 -2.93
N THR A 84 -16.70 8.08 -3.08
CA THR A 84 -16.14 9.13 -3.95
C THR A 84 -15.54 8.58 -5.24
N HIS A 85 -15.29 7.28 -5.32
CA HIS A 85 -14.61 6.57 -6.42
C HIS A 85 -13.19 7.10 -6.70
N GLN A 86 -12.56 7.78 -5.74
CA GLN A 86 -11.26 8.41 -5.89
C GLN A 86 -10.37 8.19 -4.66
N PHE A 87 -9.06 8.07 -4.90
CA PHE A 87 -8.04 8.00 -3.86
C PHE A 87 -6.66 8.31 -4.42
N VAL A 88 -5.70 8.57 -3.54
CA VAL A 88 -4.30 8.76 -3.90
C VAL A 88 -3.45 7.73 -3.16
N VAL A 89 -2.52 7.08 -3.86
CA VAL A 89 -1.49 6.24 -3.27
C VAL A 89 -0.19 7.02 -3.27
N ASN A 90 0.21 7.49 -2.10
CA ASN A 90 1.48 8.17 -1.91
C ASN A 90 2.60 7.14 -1.66
N SER A 91 3.82 7.47 -2.07
CA SER A 91 5.00 6.71 -1.69
C SER A 91 5.20 6.72 -0.17
N SER A 92 5.96 5.75 0.32
CA SER A 92 6.23 5.57 1.75
C SER A 92 7.72 5.71 2.00
N PRO A 93 8.27 6.94 2.03
CA PRO A 93 9.69 7.14 2.21
C PRO A 93 10.13 6.88 3.65
N ALA A 94 11.37 6.44 3.82
CA ALA A 94 11.94 6.05 5.12
C ALA A 94 11.88 7.16 6.17
N TRP A 95 12.06 8.42 5.77
CA TRP A 95 12.01 9.58 6.69
C TRP A 95 10.62 9.87 7.25
N LEU A 96 9.56 9.27 6.68
CA LEU A 96 8.20 9.38 7.22
C LEU A 96 7.78 8.16 8.05
N ALA A 97 8.68 7.21 8.35
CA ALA A 97 8.34 5.93 8.98
C ALA A 97 7.51 6.08 10.28
N GLU A 98 7.89 7.01 11.16
CA GLU A 98 7.19 7.24 12.42
C GLU A 98 5.78 7.81 12.19
N LYS A 99 5.64 8.83 11.34
CA LYS A 99 4.36 9.45 11.00
C LYS A 99 3.44 8.47 10.27
N LEU A 100 4.00 7.71 9.31
CA LEU A 100 3.29 6.65 8.60
C LEU A 100 2.78 5.57 9.57
N ASN A 101 3.63 5.13 10.50
CA ASN A 101 3.22 4.16 11.51
C ASN A 101 2.12 4.74 12.43
N ALA A 102 2.21 6.01 12.81
CA ALA A 102 1.19 6.69 13.63
C ALA A 102 -0.18 6.74 12.90
N CYS A 103 -0.21 6.91 11.57
CA CYS A 103 -1.45 6.84 10.78
C CYS A 103 -2.09 5.44 10.74
N SER A 104 -1.44 4.39 11.28
CA SER A 104 -2.05 3.06 11.41
C SER A 104 -2.95 2.92 12.64
N ALA A 105 -2.95 3.90 13.55
CA ALA A 105 -3.82 3.90 14.72
C ALA A 105 -5.30 4.02 14.32
N GLU A 106 -6.17 3.39 15.09
CA GLU A 106 -7.62 3.49 14.87
C GLU A 106 -8.15 4.79 15.50
N PHE A 107 -8.13 5.86 14.73
CA PHE A 107 -8.76 7.12 15.12
C PHE A 107 -10.30 7.03 15.01
N PRO A 108 -11.03 7.83 15.76
CA PRO A 108 -12.49 7.96 15.58
C PRO A 108 -12.83 8.40 14.16
N HIS A 109 -14.00 7.97 13.68
CA HIS A 109 -14.53 8.41 12.39
C HIS A 109 -14.59 9.94 12.29
N GLY A 110 -14.17 10.49 11.16
CA GLY A 110 -14.15 11.93 10.92
C GLY A 110 -12.94 12.68 11.49
N VAL A 111 -11.95 11.95 12.04
CA VAL A 111 -10.66 12.51 12.45
C VAL A 111 -9.66 12.34 11.34
N SER A 112 -9.03 13.44 10.90
CA SER A 112 -7.99 13.41 9.87
C SER A 112 -6.64 13.04 10.45
N GLU A 113 -6.01 11.97 9.94
CA GLU A 113 -4.64 11.58 10.32
C GLU A 113 -3.62 12.65 9.90
N PHE A 114 -3.84 13.38 8.81
CA PHE A 114 -2.97 14.48 8.40
C PHE A 114 -2.72 15.46 9.55
N GLU A 115 -3.79 15.88 10.21
CA GLU A 115 -3.69 16.80 11.35
C GLU A 115 -3.03 16.17 12.57
N LYS A 116 -3.37 14.89 12.86
CA LYS A 116 -2.88 14.17 14.05
C LYS A 116 -1.39 13.93 14.02
N VAL A 117 -0.83 13.65 12.84
CA VAL A 117 0.60 13.35 12.71
C VAL A 117 1.41 14.52 12.15
N GLY A 118 0.77 15.64 11.82
CA GLY A 118 1.41 16.83 11.27
C GLY A 118 2.02 16.58 9.89
N LEU A 119 1.24 15.97 8.98
CA LEU A 119 1.53 15.88 7.56
C LEU A 119 0.71 16.91 6.79
N THR A 120 1.25 17.38 5.66
CA THR A 120 0.66 18.47 4.88
C THR A 120 -0.15 17.90 3.72
N PRO A 121 -1.49 18.10 3.68
CA PRO A 121 -2.27 17.80 2.49
C PRO A 121 -1.91 18.79 1.38
N ALA A 122 -1.60 18.26 0.18
CA ALA A 122 -1.35 19.06 -1.02
C ALA A 122 -2.33 18.67 -2.12
N GLU A 123 -2.65 19.63 -2.98
CA GLU A 123 -3.62 19.46 -4.05
C GLU A 123 -3.21 18.34 -5.03
N SER A 124 -4.16 17.53 -5.44
CA SER A 124 -4.07 16.56 -6.52
C SER A 124 -4.47 17.23 -7.84
N ALA A 125 -3.94 16.71 -8.96
CA ALA A 125 -4.17 17.30 -10.29
C ALA A 125 -5.49 16.83 -10.94
N ARG A 126 -5.97 15.62 -10.62
CA ARG A 126 -7.11 14.97 -11.29
C ARG A 126 -8.18 14.45 -10.35
N VAL A 127 -7.87 14.22 -9.08
CA VAL A 127 -8.80 13.66 -8.09
C VAL A 127 -8.96 14.62 -6.92
N ARG A 128 -10.06 14.47 -6.18
CA ARG A 128 -10.36 15.33 -5.00
C ARG A 128 -9.51 15.03 -3.77
N PRO A 129 -9.23 13.74 -3.43
CA PRO A 129 -8.37 13.44 -2.28
C PRO A 129 -7.00 14.10 -2.43
N PRO A 130 -6.45 14.72 -1.36
CA PRO A 130 -5.13 15.34 -1.42
C PRO A 130 -4.03 14.29 -1.45
N ARG A 131 -2.89 14.63 -2.04
CA ARG A 131 -1.63 13.91 -1.82
C ARG A 131 -0.97 14.36 -0.53
N VAL A 132 0.01 13.60 -0.05
CA VAL A 132 0.90 14.00 1.05
C VAL A 132 2.04 14.83 0.45
N ALA A 133 2.19 16.10 0.88
CA ALA A 133 3.20 17.02 0.33
C ALA A 133 4.63 16.51 0.51
N GLU A 134 4.89 15.81 1.63
CA GLU A 134 6.21 15.29 2.00
C GLU A 134 6.59 13.99 1.24
N CYS A 135 5.67 13.41 0.46
CA CYS A 135 5.94 12.22 -0.34
C CYS A 135 6.42 12.61 -1.74
N PRO A 136 7.57 12.10 -2.20
CA PRO A 136 8.14 12.46 -3.51
C PRO A 136 7.40 11.86 -4.70
N LEU A 137 6.49 10.91 -4.48
CA LEU A 137 5.72 10.25 -5.53
C LEU A 137 4.30 9.99 -5.04
N ALA A 138 3.30 10.30 -5.90
CA ALA A 138 1.90 10.01 -5.67
C ALA A 138 1.22 9.54 -6.96
N PHE A 139 0.39 8.50 -6.84
CA PHE A 139 -0.47 7.99 -7.91
C PHE A 139 -1.91 8.39 -7.60
N GLU A 140 -2.50 9.22 -8.42
CA GLU A 140 -3.90 9.60 -8.34
C GLU A 140 -4.74 8.53 -9.05
N CYS A 141 -5.73 8.00 -8.35
CA CYS A 141 -6.49 6.85 -8.79
C CYS A 141 -7.99 7.10 -8.80
N GLU A 142 -8.66 6.59 -9.84
CA GLU A 142 -10.09 6.35 -9.85
C GLU A 142 -10.36 4.88 -9.56
N LEU A 143 -11.42 4.60 -8.82
CA LEU A 143 -11.86 3.23 -8.54
C LEU A 143 -12.19 2.52 -9.85
N TYR A 144 -11.48 1.42 -10.12
CA TYR A 144 -11.71 0.58 -11.28
C TYR A 144 -12.64 -0.59 -10.96
N GLU A 145 -12.36 -1.30 -9.85
CA GLU A 145 -13.11 -2.47 -9.42
C GLU A 145 -12.90 -2.74 -7.93
N THR A 146 -13.84 -3.41 -7.30
CA THR A 146 -13.70 -3.98 -5.96
C THR A 146 -14.06 -5.44 -5.95
N VAL A 147 -13.30 -6.26 -5.20
CA VAL A 147 -13.59 -7.67 -4.99
C VAL A 147 -13.67 -7.94 -3.49
N GLU A 148 -14.84 -8.37 -3.02
CA GLU A 148 -15.02 -8.80 -1.63
C GLU A 148 -14.38 -10.19 -1.44
N ILE A 149 -13.57 -10.33 -0.39
CA ILE A 149 -12.89 -11.57 -0.03
C ILE A 149 -13.29 -11.93 1.41
N GLY A 150 -14.01 -13.03 1.55
CA GLY A 150 -14.61 -13.47 2.81
C GLY A 150 -16.08 -13.06 2.93
N ASP A 151 -16.61 -13.14 4.13
CA ASP A 151 -18.03 -12.95 4.46
C ASP A 151 -18.35 -11.59 5.10
N GLY A 152 -17.37 -10.69 5.15
CA GLY A 152 -17.49 -9.36 5.78
C GLY A 152 -17.16 -9.36 7.28
N SER A 153 -16.87 -10.49 7.89
CA SER A 153 -16.42 -10.58 9.29
C SER A 153 -14.97 -10.10 9.46
N GLN A 154 -14.50 -10.07 10.69
CA GLN A 154 -13.11 -9.78 11.03
C GLN A 154 -12.14 -10.70 10.23
N GLY A 155 -11.15 -10.11 9.57
CA GLY A 155 -10.19 -10.81 8.73
C GLY A 155 -10.58 -10.89 7.26
N SER A 156 -11.84 -10.63 6.91
CA SER A 156 -12.27 -10.39 5.54
C SER A 156 -11.65 -9.11 4.99
N SER A 157 -11.54 -9.02 3.68
CA SER A 157 -10.95 -7.87 3.00
C SER A 157 -11.76 -7.47 1.77
N THR A 158 -11.68 -6.21 1.40
CA THR A 158 -12.06 -5.73 0.07
C THR A 158 -10.78 -5.43 -0.71
N LEU A 159 -10.54 -6.15 -1.81
CA LEU A 159 -9.50 -5.80 -2.76
C LEU A 159 -10.00 -4.64 -3.63
N VAL A 160 -9.37 -3.50 -3.50
CA VAL A 160 -9.61 -2.29 -4.29
C VAL A 160 -8.62 -2.25 -5.44
N ILE A 161 -9.10 -2.14 -6.67
CA ILE A 161 -8.29 -1.90 -7.87
C ILE A 161 -8.53 -0.45 -8.29
N GLY A 162 -7.46 0.34 -8.35
CA GLY A 162 -7.49 1.73 -8.79
C GLY A 162 -6.79 1.91 -10.12
N LYS A 163 -7.47 2.55 -11.07
CA LYS A 163 -6.87 3.00 -12.33
C LYS A 163 -6.13 4.30 -12.08
N ILE A 164 -4.85 4.33 -12.41
CA ILE A 164 -4.02 5.55 -12.29
C ILE A 164 -4.46 6.53 -13.38
N VAL A 165 -4.84 7.74 -12.98
CA VAL A 165 -5.27 8.84 -13.87
C VAL A 165 -4.28 10.00 -13.91
N ALA A 166 -3.38 10.10 -12.91
CA ALA A 166 -2.23 11.00 -12.91
C ALA A 166 -1.12 10.45 -12.01
N VAL A 167 0.10 10.87 -12.27
CA VAL A 167 1.27 10.62 -11.42
C VAL A 167 1.90 11.97 -11.11
N GLN A 168 2.03 12.30 -9.84
CA GLN A 168 2.81 13.44 -9.38
C GLN A 168 4.13 12.93 -8.81
N VAL A 169 5.23 13.49 -9.28
CA VAL A 169 6.57 13.09 -8.87
C VAL A 169 7.43 14.35 -8.68
N ASP A 170 8.22 14.37 -7.61
CA ASP A 170 9.23 15.40 -7.41
C ASP A 170 10.28 15.31 -8.52
N GLU A 171 10.65 16.45 -9.10
CA GLU A 171 11.65 16.52 -10.17
C GLU A 171 12.99 15.87 -9.76
N SER A 172 13.38 15.97 -8.51
CA SER A 172 14.58 15.35 -7.97
C SER A 172 14.52 13.81 -7.93
N ALA A 173 13.31 13.25 -7.89
CA ALA A 173 13.07 11.80 -7.79
C ALA A 173 12.92 11.10 -9.16
N ILE A 174 13.03 11.83 -10.27
CA ILE A 174 12.93 11.27 -11.63
C ILE A 174 14.05 11.81 -12.54
N ARG A 175 14.64 10.94 -13.35
CA ARG A 175 15.62 11.31 -14.38
C ARG A 175 15.45 10.42 -15.61
N ASP A 176 15.37 11.02 -16.79
CA ASP A 176 15.20 10.30 -18.07
C ASP A 176 14.03 9.30 -18.06
N GLY A 177 12.92 9.67 -17.40
CA GLY A 177 11.72 8.84 -17.26
C GLY A 177 11.88 7.68 -16.25
N LYS A 178 12.96 7.61 -15.49
CA LYS A 178 13.23 6.59 -14.47
C LYS A 178 13.17 7.19 -13.08
N LEU A 179 12.45 6.53 -12.18
CA LEU A 179 12.43 6.90 -10.76
C LEU A 179 13.76 6.54 -10.10
N LEU A 180 14.26 7.44 -9.27
CA LEU A 180 15.52 7.29 -8.53
C LEU A 180 15.22 6.72 -7.14
N ILE A 181 15.61 5.49 -6.91
CA ILE A 181 15.27 4.76 -5.68
C ILE A 181 15.91 5.37 -4.42
N ASP A 182 17.08 5.99 -4.57
CA ASP A 182 17.78 6.73 -3.53
C ASP A 182 17.07 8.04 -3.13
N GLN A 183 16.26 8.61 -4.02
CA GLN A 183 15.42 9.76 -3.75
C GLN A 183 14.02 9.36 -3.23
N LEU A 184 13.58 8.15 -3.50
CA LEU A 184 12.33 7.62 -2.97
C LEU A 184 12.48 7.01 -1.59
N GLU A 185 13.67 6.49 -1.26
CA GLU A 185 13.98 5.76 -0.02
C GLU A 185 12.82 4.84 0.46
N PRO A 186 12.36 3.89 -0.37
CA PRO A 186 11.12 3.19 -0.10
C PRO A 186 11.18 2.34 1.16
N LEU A 187 10.24 2.59 2.06
CA LEU A 187 9.98 1.78 3.24
C LEU A 187 9.15 0.56 2.86
N SER A 188 9.50 -0.60 3.40
CA SER A 188 8.73 -1.83 3.25
C SER A 188 8.26 -2.39 4.58
N ARG A 189 7.15 -3.12 4.57
CA ARG A 189 6.62 -3.82 5.75
C ARG A 189 7.11 -5.26 5.75
N LEU A 190 7.63 -5.68 6.89
CA LEU A 190 8.07 -7.05 7.15
C LEU A 190 7.12 -7.76 8.12
N GLY A 191 7.50 -8.91 8.64
CA GLY A 191 6.73 -9.63 9.65
C GLY A 191 6.69 -8.91 11.00
N GLY A 192 5.62 -9.12 11.76
CA GLY A 192 5.44 -8.54 13.09
C GLY A 192 5.48 -6.99 13.08
N LEU A 193 6.34 -6.40 13.89
CA LEU A 193 6.50 -4.95 14.01
C LEU A 193 7.58 -4.37 13.09
N SER A 194 8.29 -5.22 12.32
CA SER A 194 9.48 -4.81 11.57
C SER A 194 9.16 -4.09 10.27
N TYR A 195 10.00 -3.14 9.93
CA TYR A 195 10.08 -2.47 8.63
C TYR A 195 11.44 -2.76 8.00
N GLY A 196 11.55 -2.61 6.68
CA GLY A 196 12.76 -2.78 5.92
C GLY A 196 13.04 -1.58 5.02
N LEU A 197 14.31 -1.36 4.72
CA LEU A 197 14.79 -0.36 3.77
C LEU A 197 15.42 -1.07 2.58
N THR A 198 15.18 -0.59 1.36
CA THR A 198 15.86 -1.07 0.17
C THR A 198 17.18 -0.31 0.02
N ARG A 199 18.29 -0.92 0.50
CA ARG A 199 19.64 -0.30 0.47
C ARG A 199 20.61 -1.00 -0.45
N GLU A 200 20.49 -2.32 -0.62
CA GLU A 200 21.33 -3.10 -1.49
C GLU A 200 20.59 -3.38 -2.80
N ILE A 201 21.16 -2.91 -3.89
CA ILE A 201 20.57 -3.03 -5.22
C ILE A 201 21.61 -3.66 -6.13
N PHE A 202 21.21 -4.61 -6.95
CA PHE A 202 22.04 -5.21 -7.98
C PHE A 202 21.24 -5.40 -9.27
N ASP A 203 21.93 -5.29 -10.39
CA ASP A 203 21.33 -5.50 -11.70
C ASP A 203 21.50 -6.94 -12.15
N LEU A 204 20.42 -7.54 -12.62
CA LEU A 204 20.40 -8.86 -13.20
C LEU A 204 19.67 -8.80 -14.55
N PRO A 205 20.40 -8.80 -15.68
CA PRO A 205 19.79 -8.76 -17.00
C PRO A 205 18.88 -9.96 -17.24
N ARG A 206 17.73 -9.73 -17.88
CA ARG A 206 16.84 -10.83 -18.26
C ARG A 206 17.55 -11.71 -19.28
N PRO A 207 17.70 -13.05 -19.06
CA PRO A 207 18.28 -13.93 -20.04
C PRO A 207 17.41 -14.01 -21.29
N SER A 208 18.03 -14.05 -22.48
CA SER A 208 17.31 -14.39 -23.70
C SER A 208 17.20 -15.93 -23.82
N ALA A 209 16.10 -16.43 -24.39
CA ALA A 209 15.88 -17.85 -24.59
C ALA A 209 17.00 -18.51 -25.47
N ASN A 210 17.76 -17.70 -26.22
CA ASN A 210 18.86 -18.11 -27.09
C ASN A 210 20.24 -17.90 -26.47
N SER A 211 20.35 -17.49 -25.20
CA SER A 211 21.65 -17.38 -24.54
C SER A 211 22.10 -18.77 -24.11
N PRO A 212 23.33 -19.22 -24.48
CA PRO A 212 23.85 -20.50 -24.02
C PRO A 212 23.94 -20.49 -22.49
N SER A 213 23.49 -21.58 -21.87
CA SER A 213 23.65 -21.82 -20.43
C SER A 213 25.17 -21.81 -20.13
N ARG A 214 25.58 -20.93 -19.22
CA ARG A 214 26.93 -20.95 -18.66
C ARG A 214 27.07 -22.08 -17.65
#